data_0917e35a44062ae859c00a3a0cd31bc2
#
_entry.id   0917e35a44062ae859c00a3a0cd31bc2
#
_cell.length_a   1.000
_cell.length_b   1.000
_cell.length_c   1.000
_cell.angle_alpha   90.00
_cell.angle_beta   90.00
_cell.angle_gamma   90.00
#
_symmetry.space_group_name_H-M   'P 1'
#
loop_
_entity.id
_entity.type
_entity.pdbx_description
1 polymer ?
#
loop_
_entity_poly.entity_id
_entity_poly.type
_entity_poly.pdbx_seq_one_letter_code
_entity_poly.pdbx_strand_id
1 'polypeptide(L)'
;ADFNLMSRDADNYKAGGGAEVPYSQFRKINFSGNSGVKLGDNKMLEASVIYDKATDVGYPALPMDISLAEALISSVKFQLVPVSDFFNNWETKVYFNNITHRMDDTKRPAVPIHMDMPGWSKTFGYFTNLYAELPDHHFTVNLNGFSNLSTAEMTMYPANSTEKLMFMYTWPQVRTLFQGIYLDDHFNLNGNSSLQISGSLGFHSNKVESEFG
;
A
#
# COMPACT_ATOMS: atom_id res chain seq x y z
N ALA A 1 -14.07 7.20 17.61
CA ALA A 1 -13.76 5.97 16.84
C ALA A 1 -14.83 5.76 15.79
N ASP A 2 -14.45 5.28 14.64
CA ASP A 2 -15.35 4.85 13.57
C ASP A 2 -14.92 3.48 13.04
N PHE A 3 -15.90 2.70 12.56
CA PHE A 3 -15.67 1.37 12.02
C PHE A 3 -16.60 1.17 10.83
N ASN A 4 -16.06 0.60 9.77
CA ASN A 4 -16.81 0.25 8.57
C ASN A 4 -16.57 -1.21 8.22
N LEU A 5 -17.63 -1.90 7.84
CA LEU A 5 -17.58 -3.26 7.29
C LEU A 5 -18.36 -3.27 5.99
N MET A 6 -17.76 -3.82 4.94
CA MET A 6 -18.38 -3.96 3.64
C MET A 6 -18.15 -5.37 3.13
N SER A 7 -19.20 -5.99 2.60
CA SER A 7 -19.13 -7.24 1.84
C SER A 7 -19.73 -7.03 0.47
N ARG A 8 -19.08 -7.54 -0.54
CA ARG A 8 -19.57 -7.59 -1.92
C ARG A 8 -19.39 -8.99 -2.46
N ASP A 9 -20.44 -9.48 -3.10
CA ASP A 9 -20.47 -10.75 -3.82
C ASP A 9 -21.17 -10.50 -5.16
N ALA A 10 -20.54 -10.83 -6.25
CA ALA A 10 -21.08 -10.68 -7.59
C ALA A 10 -20.74 -11.90 -8.43
N ASP A 11 -21.77 -12.44 -9.06
CA ASP A 11 -21.65 -13.44 -10.12
C ASP A 11 -21.20 -12.80 -11.43
N ASN A 12 -21.02 -13.60 -12.46
CA ASN A 12 -20.70 -13.13 -13.79
C ASN A 12 -21.72 -12.10 -14.28
N TYR A 13 -21.23 -10.98 -14.79
CA TYR A 13 -22.12 -9.96 -15.37
C TYR A 13 -22.59 -10.34 -16.77
N LYS A 14 -23.67 -9.71 -17.21
CA LYS A 14 -24.22 -9.86 -18.56
C LYS A 14 -23.87 -8.64 -19.41
N ALA A 15 -23.35 -8.89 -20.59
CA ALA A 15 -23.12 -7.89 -21.61
C ALA A 15 -24.43 -7.46 -22.32
N GLY A 16 -24.36 -6.47 -23.19
CA GLY A 16 -25.48 -6.09 -24.07
C GLY A 16 -26.05 -7.30 -24.81
N GLY A 17 -27.39 -7.42 -24.85
CA GLY A 17 -28.05 -8.58 -25.43
C GLY A 17 -28.20 -9.78 -24.50
N GLY A 18 -27.79 -9.67 -23.23
CA GLY A 18 -27.99 -10.68 -22.19
C GLY A 18 -26.96 -11.82 -22.17
N ALA A 19 -25.91 -11.75 -22.98
CA ALA A 19 -24.85 -12.75 -23.00
C ALA A 19 -24.04 -12.64 -21.69
N GLU A 20 -23.87 -13.77 -20.99
CA GLU A 20 -23.02 -13.84 -19.79
C GLU A 20 -21.55 -13.74 -20.18
N VAL A 21 -20.79 -12.96 -19.42
CA VAL A 21 -19.35 -12.83 -19.56
C VAL A 21 -18.69 -13.73 -18.51
N PRO A 22 -18.16 -14.89 -18.91
CA PRO A 22 -17.52 -15.84 -17.99
C PRO A 22 -16.32 -15.21 -17.30
N TYR A 23 -16.03 -15.65 -16.08
CA TYR A 23 -14.89 -15.18 -15.30
C TYR A 23 -14.92 -13.68 -15.01
N SER A 24 -16.08 -13.16 -14.67
CA SER A 24 -16.26 -11.77 -14.25
C SER A 24 -16.82 -11.65 -12.83
N GLN A 25 -16.96 -12.77 -12.14
CA GLN A 25 -17.38 -12.84 -10.74
C GLN A 25 -16.30 -12.31 -9.80
N PHE A 26 -16.70 -11.88 -8.60
CA PHE A 26 -15.78 -11.58 -7.51
C PHE A 26 -16.46 -11.63 -6.13
N ARG A 27 -15.65 -11.89 -5.10
CA ARG A 27 -16.05 -11.80 -3.70
C ARG A 27 -15.07 -10.94 -2.94
N LYS A 28 -15.60 -10.01 -2.13
CA LYS A 28 -14.78 -9.08 -1.38
C LYS A 28 -15.36 -8.77 -0.01
N ILE A 29 -14.48 -8.75 1.01
CA ILE A 29 -14.77 -8.23 2.34
C ILE A 29 -13.74 -7.15 2.64
N ASN A 30 -14.23 -6.02 3.14
CA ASN A 30 -13.38 -4.92 3.61
C ASN A 30 -13.83 -4.53 5.01
N PHE A 31 -12.86 -4.37 5.90
CA PHE A 31 -13.02 -3.79 7.22
C PHE A 31 -12.09 -2.59 7.34
N SER A 32 -12.58 -1.49 7.91
CA SER A 32 -11.73 -0.38 8.31
C SER A 32 -12.15 0.15 9.68
N GLY A 33 -11.18 0.57 10.46
CA GLY A 33 -11.40 1.14 11.77
C GLY A 33 -10.39 2.24 12.06
N ASN A 34 -10.87 3.33 12.68
CA ASN A 34 -10.07 4.42 13.19
C ASN A 34 -10.45 4.70 14.63
N SER A 35 -9.46 4.96 15.46
CA SER A 35 -9.66 5.33 16.84
C SER A 35 -8.63 6.36 17.26
N GLY A 36 -9.05 7.31 18.08
CA GLY A 36 -8.16 8.34 18.61
C GLY A 36 -8.44 8.61 20.06
N VAL A 37 -7.38 8.95 20.79
CA VAL A 37 -7.44 9.34 22.22
C VAL A 37 -6.62 10.60 22.44
N LYS A 38 -7.20 11.55 23.18
CA LYS A 38 -6.48 12.71 23.69
C LYS A 38 -5.69 12.29 24.91
N LEU A 39 -4.36 12.50 24.89
CA LEU A 39 -3.45 12.21 26.00
C LEU A 39 -3.21 13.45 26.90
N GLY A 40 -3.97 14.51 26.69
CA GLY A 40 -3.89 15.81 27.34
C GLY A 40 -4.50 16.86 26.43
N ASP A 41 -4.33 18.15 26.79
CA ASP A 41 -4.95 19.25 26.05
C ASP A 41 -4.35 19.43 24.65
N ASN A 42 -3.07 19.06 24.50
CA ASN A 42 -2.30 19.32 23.29
C ASN A 42 -1.73 18.06 22.63
N LYS A 43 -2.09 16.86 23.09
CA LYS A 43 -1.56 15.59 22.56
C LYS A 43 -2.68 14.67 22.11
N MET A 44 -2.51 14.11 20.94
CA MET A 44 -3.45 13.13 20.38
C MET A 44 -2.70 11.91 19.83
N LEU A 45 -3.24 10.73 20.11
CA LEU A 45 -2.81 9.48 19.52
C LEU A 45 -3.97 8.90 18.72
N GLU A 46 -3.69 8.55 17.46
CA GLU A 46 -4.65 7.93 16.55
C GLU A 46 -4.11 6.61 16.05
N ALA A 47 -4.97 5.62 15.92
CA ALA A 47 -4.67 4.34 15.30
C ALA A 47 -5.67 4.05 14.19
N SER A 48 -5.19 3.50 13.08
CA SER A 48 -6.04 3.07 11.98
C SER A 48 -5.68 1.67 11.52
N VAL A 49 -6.68 0.94 11.06
CA VAL A 49 -6.51 -0.36 10.42
C VAL A 49 -7.47 -0.47 9.24
N ILE A 50 -6.96 -1.03 8.14
CA ILE A 50 -7.75 -1.45 6.98
C ILE A 50 -7.36 -2.90 6.71
N TYR A 51 -8.36 -3.75 6.64
CA TYR A 51 -8.23 -5.12 6.17
C TYR A 51 -9.12 -5.31 4.95
N ASP A 52 -8.52 -5.74 3.86
CA ASP A 52 -9.18 -6.00 2.59
C ASP A 52 -8.87 -7.41 2.15
N LYS A 53 -9.90 -8.18 1.80
CA LYS A 53 -9.74 -9.53 1.27
C LYS A 53 -10.68 -9.72 0.10
N ALA A 54 -10.11 -10.04 -1.06
CA ALA A 54 -10.83 -10.45 -2.22
C ALA A 54 -10.45 -11.90 -2.60
N THR A 55 -11.44 -12.66 -3.00
CA THR A 55 -11.29 -14.05 -3.46
C THR A 55 -12.17 -14.27 -4.68
N ASP A 56 -11.82 -15.24 -5.47
CA ASP A 56 -12.62 -15.62 -6.63
C ASP A 56 -12.86 -14.46 -7.60
N VAL A 57 -11.79 -13.68 -7.88
CA VAL A 57 -11.87 -12.54 -8.80
C VAL A 57 -11.50 -13.00 -10.19
N GLY A 58 -12.50 -13.08 -11.05
CA GLY A 58 -12.32 -13.48 -12.44
C GLY A 58 -11.80 -12.35 -13.32
N TYR A 59 -11.07 -12.73 -14.37
CA TYR A 59 -10.57 -11.84 -15.41
C TYR A 59 -10.94 -12.36 -16.79
N PRO A 60 -12.01 -11.85 -17.43
CA PRO A 60 -12.46 -12.35 -18.73
C PRO A 60 -11.40 -12.32 -19.83
N ALA A 61 -10.47 -11.36 -19.74
CA ALA A 61 -9.43 -11.15 -20.75
C ALA A 61 -8.11 -11.90 -20.48
N LEU A 62 -7.98 -12.57 -19.30
CA LEU A 62 -6.76 -13.27 -18.90
C LEU A 62 -7.01 -14.78 -18.77
N PRO A 63 -6.03 -15.63 -18.98
CA PRO A 63 -6.13 -17.08 -18.79
C PRO A 63 -6.02 -17.50 -17.31
N MET A 64 -6.15 -16.59 -16.36
CA MET A 64 -6.02 -16.84 -14.92
C MET A 64 -6.88 -15.87 -14.11
N ASP A 65 -7.13 -16.24 -12.86
CA ASP A 65 -7.97 -15.50 -11.90
C ASP A 65 -7.18 -15.17 -10.65
N ILE A 66 -7.65 -14.20 -9.86
CA ILE A 66 -7.13 -13.99 -8.50
C ILE A 66 -7.87 -14.93 -7.55
N SER A 67 -7.15 -15.92 -7.03
CA SER A 67 -7.68 -16.79 -5.97
C SER A 67 -7.63 -16.13 -4.60
N LEU A 68 -6.65 -15.24 -4.35
CA LEU A 68 -6.52 -14.47 -3.13
C LEU A 68 -5.84 -13.11 -3.39
N ALA A 69 -6.50 -12.05 -2.97
CA ALA A 69 -5.87 -10.75 -2.74
C ALA A 69 -6.20 -10.29 -1.32
N GLU A 70 -5.19 -10.13 -0.49
CA GLU A 70 -5.35 -9.76 0.91
C GLU A 70 -4.40 -8.62 1.26
N ALA A 71 -4.91 -7.61 1.94
CA ALA A 71 -4.14 -6.48 2.40
C ALA A 71 -4.50 -6.13 3.84
N LEU A 72 -3.49 -6.04 4.70
CA LEU A 72 -3.56 -5.43 6.02
C LEU A 72 -2.74 -4.14 5.98
N ILE A 73 -3.40 -3.01 6.21
CA ILE A 73 -2.78 -1.69 6.30
C ILE A 73 -3.06 -1.15 7.69
N SER A 74 -2.04 -0.81 8.45
CA SER A 74 -2.18 -0.30 9.80
C SER A 74 -1.27 0.88 10.06
N SER A 75 -1.69 1.79 10.92
CA SER A 75 -0.85 2.92 11.31
C SER A 75 -1.19 3.44 12.70
N VAL A 76 -0.18 4.08 13.30
CA VAL A 76 -0.32 4.87 14.51
C VAL A 76 0.24 6.26 14.24
N LYS A 77 -0.54 7.29 14.58
CA LYS A 77 -0.17 8.70 14.45
C LYS A 77 -0.18 9.37 15.82
N PHE A 78 0.90 10.04 16.14
CA PHE A 78 1.00 10.94 17.29
C PHE A 78 1.01 12.38 16.80
N GLN A 79 0.28 13.27 17.49
CA GLN A 79 0.24 14.69 17.21
C GLN A 79 0.37 15.49 18.49
N LEU A 80 1.13 16.58 18.42
CA LEU A 80 1.34 17.55 19.50
C LEU A 80 1.12 18.97 18.96
N VAL A 81 0.19 19.73 19.57
CA VAL A 81 -0.20 21.09 19.14
C VAL A 81 -0.66 21.93 20.34
N PRO A 82 -0.05 23.09 20.61
CA PRO A 82 1.24 23.58 20.08
C PRO A 82 2.41 22.85 20.74
N VAL A 83 3.57 22.86 20.05
CA VAL A 83 4.82 22.32 20.62
C VAL A 83 5.52 23.37 21.47
N SER A 84 5.60 24.61 20.95
CA SER A 84 6.20 25.79 21.59
C SER A 84 5.72 27.06 20.87
N ASP A 85 6.19 28.22 21.28
CA ASP A 85 5.87 29.50 20.62
C ASP A 85 6.35 29.56 19.16
N PHE A 86 7.38 28.82 18.83
CA PHE A 86 7.95 28.75 17.48
C PHE A 86 7.42 27.54 16.69
N PHE A 87 7.31 26.36 17.33
CA PHE A 87 6.80 25.15 16.72
C PHE A 87 5.32 24.97 17.09
N ASN A 88 4.44 25.13 16.10
CA ASN A 88 3.01 25.11 16.34
C ASN A 88 2.38 23.71 16.17
N ASN A 89 2.99 22.83 15.41
CA ASN A 89 2.48 21.45 15.24
C ASN A 89 3.62 20.47 14.96
N TRP A 90 3.54 19.33 15.58
CA TRP A 90 4.35 18.16 15.27
C TRP A 90 3.46 16.94 15.14
N GLU A 91 3.57 16.25 14.03
CA GLU A 91 2.93 14.96 13.84
C GLU A 91 3.93 13.91 13.36
N THR A 92 3.79 12.70 13.87
CA THR A 92 4.55 11.53 13.43
C THR A 92 3.60 10.37 13.24
N LYS A 93 3.69 9.71 12.09
CA LYS A 93 2.94 8.50 11.77
C LYS A 93 3.90 7.38 11.42
N VAL A 94 3.73 6.23 12.05
CA VAL A 94 4.34 4.97 11.62
C VAL A 94 3.26 4.09 11.01
N TYR A 95 3.63 3.30 10.01
CA TYR A 95 2.68 2.43 9.32
C TYR A 95 3.30 1.10 8.94
N PHE A 96 2.45 0.10 8.85
CA PHE A 96 2.80 -1.23 8.38
C PHE A 96 1.75 -1.71 7.37
N ASN A 97 2.22 -2.23 6.24
CA ASN A 97 1.39 -2.84 5.21
C ASN A 97 1.89 -4.27 4.97
N ASN A 98 0.95 -5.20 4.90
CA ASN A 98 1.22 -6.58 4.50
C ASN A 98 0.21 -6.97 3.42
N ILE A 99 0.73 -7.32 2.24
CA ILE A 99 -0.08 -7.63 1.08
C ILE A 99 0.29 -9.03 0.61
N THR A 100 -0.72 -9.86 0.36
CA THR A 100 -0.60 -11.16 -0.30
C THR A 100 -1.48 -11.13 -1.54
N HIS A 101 -0.92 -11.55 -2.66
CA HIS A 101 -1.63 -11.66 -3.92
C HIS A 101 -1.30 -12.99 -4.57
N ARG A 102 -2.33 -13.73 -4.97
CA ARG A 102 -2.16 -15.02 -5.63
C ARG A 102 -3.07 -15.08 -6.85
N MET A 103 -2.46 -15.33 -7.98
CA MET A 103 -3.16 -15.65 -9.23
C MET A 103 -2.90 -17.10 -9.58
N ASP A 104 -3.93 -17.78 -10.06
CA ASP A 104 -3.83 -19.13 -10.61
C ASP A 104 -4.88 -19.35 -11.71
N ASP A 105 -4.76 -20.44 -12.41
CA ASP A 105 -5.67 -20.83 -13.48
C ASP A 105 -6.48 -22.07 -13.15
N THR A 106 -6.62 -22.40 -11.87
CA THR A 106 -7.33 -23.61 -11.39
C THR A 106 -8.74 -23.74 -11.97
N LYS A 107 -9.40 -22.60 -12.24
CA LYS A 107 -10.74 -22.54 -12.85
C LYS A 107 -10.72 -22.44 -14.38
N ARG A 108 -9.57 -22.56 -15.01
CA ARG A 108 -9.35 -22.40 -16.45
C ARG A 108 -8.98 -23.74 -17.11
N PRO A 109 -9.96 -24.62 -17.40
CA PRO A 109 -9.65 -26.02 -17.83
C PRO A 109 -8.96 -26.11 -19.21
N ALA A 110 -9.01 -25.06 -20.00
CA ALA A 110 -8.50 -25.05 -21.38
C ALA A 110 -7.11 -24.44 -21.55
N VAL A 111 -6.37 -24.15 -20.45
CA VAL A 111 -5.01 -23.61 -20.56
C VAL A 111 -3.99 -24.72 -20.88
N PRO A 112 -3.03 -24.47 -21.78
CA PRO A 112 -2.02 -25.47 -22.15
C PRO A 112 -0.97 -25.72 -21.08
N ILE A 113 -0.73 -24.76 -20.19
CA ILE A 113 0.22 -24.82 -19.06
C ILE A 113 -0.47 -24.19 -17.87
N HIS A 114 -0.60 -24.95 -16.78
CA HIS A 114 -1.15 -24.43 -15.53
C HIS A 114 -0.10 -23.61 -14.78
N MET A 115 -0.54 -22.50 -14.19
CA MET A 115 0.33 -21.55 -13.50
C MET A 115 -0.22 -21.22 -12.11
N ASP A 116 0.70 -21.13 -11.14
CA ASP A 116 0.46 -20.59 -9.81
C ASP A 116 1.44 -19.43 -9.57
N MET A 117 0.92 -18.25 -9.23
CA MET A 117 1.69 -17.01 -9.13
C MET A 117 1.39 -16.30 -7.79
N PRO A 118 1.98 -16.76 -6.68
CA PRO A 118 1.90 -16.07 -5.41
C PRO A 118 2.87 -14.89 -5.36
N GLY A 119 2.46 -13.83 -4.66
CA GLY A 119 3.29 -12.66 -4.39
C GLY A 119 2.99 -12.06 -3.02
N TRP A 120 4.01 -11.51 -2.40
CA TRP A 120 3.96 -10.90 -1.08
C TRP A 120 4.71 -9.58 -1.06
N SER A 121 4.17 -8.62 -0.32
CA SER A 121 4.84 -7.35 -0.08
C SER A 121 4.61 -6.91 1.36
N LYS A 122 5.69 -6.60 2.07
CA LYS A 122 5.68 -6.10 3.44
C LYS A 122 6.39 -4.77 3.49
N THR A 123 5.69 -3.75 3.97
CA THR A 123 6.25 -2.40 4.09
C THR A 123 6.11 -1.93 5.52
N PHE A 124 7.20 -1.44 6.07
CA PHE A 124 7.21 -0.65 7.29
C PHE A 124 7.75 0.73 6.94
N GLY A 125 7.05 1.79 7.39
CA GLY A 125 7.49 3.14 7.10
C GLY A 125 7.02 4.14 8.13
N TYR A 126 7.52 5.35 7.98
CA TYR A 126 7.17 6.49 8.81
C TYR A 126 7.16 7.78 8.01
N PHE A 127 6.43 8.74 8.50
CA PHE A 127 6.65 10.14 8.17
C PHE A 127 6.48 11.01 9.42
N THR A 128 7.20 12.11 9.48
CA THR A 128 7.04 13.11 10.51
C THR A 128 7.03 14.50 9.88
N ASN A 129 6.10 15.32 10.32
CA ASN A 129 5.96 16.72 9.91
C ASN A 129 6.15 17.61 11.13
N LEU A 130 6.95 18.63 10.95
CA LEU A 130 7.13 19.71 11.92
C LEU A 130 6.78 21.03 11.22
N TYR A 131 5.86 21.77 11.83
CA TYR A 131 5.41 23.07 11.36
C TYR A 131 5.90 24.15 12.33
N ALA A 132 6.51 25.17 11.78
CA ALA A 132 7.02 26.29 12.56
C ALA A 132 6.57 27.62 11.94
N GLU A 133 6.27 28.58 12.80
CA GLU A 133 5.80 29.91 12.39
C GLU A 133 6.68 31.01 12.96
N LEU A 134 7.07 31.93 12.10
CA LEU A 134 7.59 33.23 12.41
C LEU A 134 6.65 34.29 11.82
N PRO A 135 6.75 35.59 12.17
CA PRO A 135 5.80 36.61 11.71
C PRO A 135 5.51 36.60 10.21
N ASP A 136 6.52 36.32 9.40
CA ASP A 136 6.44 36.37 7.93
C ASP A 136 6.78 35.03 7.26
N HIS A 137 7.11 33.97 8.03
CA HIS A 137 7.55 32.68 7.51
C HIS A 137 6.72 31.54 8.09
N HIS A 138 6.33 30.60 7.23
CA HIS A 138 5.68 29.35 7.60
C HIS A 138 6.51 28.18 7.09
N PHE A 139 7.26 27.58 8.00
CA PHE A 139 8.14 26.47 7.68
C PHE A 139 7.43 25.11 7.82
N THR A 140 7.69 24.25 6.87
CA THR A 140 7.36 22.83 6.96
C THR A 140 8.62 21.99 6.79
N VAL A 141 8.89 21.12 7.73
CA VAL A 141 9.93 20.10 7.64
C VAL A 141 9.25 18.74 7.62
N ASN A 142 9.46 17.96 6.57
CA ASN A 142 9.00 16.57 6.49
C ASN A 142 10.20 15.63 6.41
N LEU A 143 10.18 14.61 7.27
CA LEU A 143 11.06 13.45 7.17
C LEU A 143 10.20 12.22 6.91
N ASN A 144 10.57 11.41 5.93
CA ASN A 144 9.85 10.20 5.61
C ASN A 144 10.78 9.09 5.18
N GLY A 145 10.33 7.86 5.37
CA GLY A 145 11.09 6.72 4.94
C GLY A 145 10.30 5.42 5.04
N PHE A 146 10.74 4.44 4.27
CA PHE A 146 10.18 3.10 4.35
C PHE A 146 11.21 2.02 4.00
N SER A 147 10.95 0.82 4.50
CA SER A 147 11.55 -0.43 4.05
C SER A 147 10.44 -1.34 3.52
N ASN A 148 10.57 -1.76 2.30
CA ASN A 148 9.68 -2.73 1.67
C ASN A 148 10.46 -4.01 1.33
N LEU A 149 9.84 -5.16 1.57
CA LEU A 149 10.31 -6.46 1.11
C LEU A 149 9.24 -7.07 0.22
N SER A 150 9.57 -7.30 -1.05
CA SER A 150 8.66 -7.87 -2.05
C SER A 150 9.23 -9.14 -2.64
N THR A 151 8.35 -10.15 -2.80
CA THR A 151 8.66 -11.43 -3.44
C THR A 151 7.49 -11.83 -4.30
N ALA A 152 7.74 -12.31 -5.51
CA ALA A 152 6.72 -12.98 -6.30
C ALA A 152 7.34 -14.14 -7.07
N GLU A 153 6.61 -15.22 -7.13
CA GLU A 153 7.02 -16.49 -7.70
C GLU A 153 6.05 -16.89 -8.81
N MET A 154 6.52 -17.75 -9.70
CA MET A 154 5.68 -18.41 -10.68
C MET A 154 6.10 -19.87 -10.80
N THR A 155 5.14 -20.76 -10.63
CA THR A 155 5.31 -22.20 -10.92
C THR A 155 4.45 -22.56 -12.11
N MET A 156 5.05 -23.17 -13.12
CA MET A 156 4.38 -23.63 -14.32
C MET A 156 4.36 -25.17 -14.34
N TYR A 157 3.18 -25.72 -14.54
CA TYR A 157 2.91 -27.17 -14.55
C TYR A 157 2.58 -27.57 -15.99
N PRO A 158 3.53 -28.18 -16.72
CA PRO A 158 3.27 -28.67 -18.09
C PRO A 158 2.18 -29.73 -18.09
N ALA A 159 1.32 -29.70 -19.11
CA ALA A 159 0.30 -30.74 -19.31
C ALA A 159 0.89 -32.10 -19.65
N ASN A 160 2.11 -32.12 -20.20
CA ASN A 160 2.84 -33.34 -20.54
C ASN A 160 3.63 -33.84 -19.32
N SER A 161 3.33 -35.05 -18.83
CA SER A 161 4.00 -35.64 -17.67
C SER A 161 5.49 -35.94 -17.84
N THR A 162 6.02 -35.88 -19.07
CA THR A 162 7.46 -36.03 -19.36
C THR A 162 8.23 -34.73 -19.21
N GLU A 163 7.56 -33.61 -19.19
CA GLU A 163 8.19 -32.30 -19.01
C GLU A 163 8.33 -31.97 -17.52
N LYS A 164 9.43 -31.30 -17.20
CA LYS A 164 9.68 -30.89 -15.81
C LYS A 164 8.90 -29.65 -15.46
N LEU A 165 8.43 -29.58 -14.22
CA LEU A 165 7.92 -28.37 -13.60
C LEU A 165 8.96 -27.24 -13.74
N MET A 166 8.50 -26.07 -14.12
CA MET A 166 9.32 -24.86 -14.20
C MET A 166 8.95 -23.91 -13.04
N PHE A 167 9.96 -23.47 -12.34
CA PHE A 167 9.85 -22.48 -11.27
C PHE A 167 10.71 -21.27 -11.61
N MET A 168 10.19 -20.08 -11.32
CA MET A 168 10.95 -18.83 -11.41
C MET A 168 10.48 -17.80 -10.40
N TYR A 169 11.40 -16.96 -9.96
CA TYR A 169 11.04 -15.71 -9.32
C TYR A 169 10.68 -14.68 -10.40
N THR A 170 9.42 -14.22 -10.40
CA THR A 170 9.01 -13.07 -11.22
C THR A 170 9.42 -11.76 -10.54
N TRP A 171 9.54 -11.80 -9.20
CA TRP A 171 10.09 -10.73 -8.39
C TRP A 171 10.97 -11.36 -7.29
N PRO A 172 12.28 -11.46 -7.52
CA PRO A 172 13.17 -12.05 -6.52
C PRO A 172 13.16 -11.19 -5.26
N GLN A 173 13.18 -11.80 -4.09
CA GLN A 173 13.10 -11.16 -2.79
C GLN A 173 13.87 -9.81 -2.73
N VAL A 174 13.19 -8.73 -3.11
CA VAL A 174 13.78 -7.40 -3.26
C VAL A 174 13.46 -6.56 -2.02
N ARG A 175 14.52 -6.10 -1.37
CA ARG A 175 14.40 -5.08 -0.32
C ARG A 175 14.61 -3.70 -0.93
N THR A 176 13.60 -2.86 -0.80
CA THR A 176 13.66 -1.44 -1.13
C THR A 176 13.76 -0.63 0.14
N LEU A 177 14.73 0.27 0.21
CA LEU A 177 14.87 1.26 1.28
C LEU A 177 14.75 2.66 0.68
N PHE A 178 13.93 3.49 1.29
CA PHE A 178 13.81 4.90 0.96
C PHE A 178 13.91 5.75 2.22
N GLN A 179 14.62 6.88 2.13
CA GLN A 179 14.67 7.94 3.14
C GLN A 179 14.61 9.29 2.44
N GLY A 180 13.79 10.20 2.93
CA GLY A 180 13.60 11.51 2.33
C GLY A 180 13.47 12.61 3.37
N ILE A 181 13.94 13.80 2.99
CA ILE A 181 13.71 15.05 3.69
C ILE A 181 13.12 16.05 2.70
N TYR A 182 12.11 16.79 3.14
CA TYR A 182 11.51 17.90 2.43
C TYR A 182 11.47 19.10 3.36
N LEU A 183 11.85 20.25 2.82
CA LEU A 183 11.81 21.55 3.48
C LEU A 183 11.00 22.52 2.62
N ASP A 184 10.16 23.29 3.26
CA ASP A 184 9.34 24.32 2.62
C ASP A 184 9.29 25.57 3.49
N ASP A 185 9.39 26.72 2.87
CA ASP A 185 9.16 28.02 3.48
C ASP A 185 8.19 28.83 2.63
N HIS A 186 7.08 29.21 3.24
CA HIS A 186 6.14 30.17 2.68
C HIS A 186 6.39 31.53 3.34
N PHE A 187 7.00 32.45 2.61
CA PHE A 187 7.39 33.77 3.07
C PHE A 187 6.43 34.86 2.59
N ASN A 188 5.83 35.59 3.53
CA ASN A 188 4.97 36.74 3.25
C ASN A 188 5.81 37.99 3.04
N LEU A 189 5.96 38.45 1.79
CA LEU A 189 6.73 39.63 1.42
C LEU A 189 6.03 40.93 1.85
N ASN A 190 4.71 40.96 1.74
CA ASN A 190 3.81 42.06 2.16
C ASN A 190 2.35 41.57 2.13
N GLY A 191 1.39 42.41 2.48
CA GLY A 191 -0.05 42.07 2.55
C GLY A 191 -0.67 41.55 1.24
N ASN A 192 0.01 41.65 0.10
CA ASN A 192 -0.50 41.29 -1.22
C ASN A 192 0.40 40.31 -1.99
N SER A 193 1.55 39.94 -1.44
CA SER A 193 2.55 39.14 -2.14
C SER A 193 3.21 38.15 -1.19
N SER A 194 3.34 36.91 -1.63
CA SER A 194 4.09 35.89 -0.93
C SER A 194 5.01 35.11 -1.89
N LEU A 195 6.01 34.46 -1.35
CA LEU A 195 6.95 33.61 -2.04
C LEU A 195 7.02 32.27 -1.33
N GLN A 196 6.93 31.18 -2.08
CA GLN A 196 7.14 29.84 -1.55
C GLN A 196 8.40 29.23 -2.17
N ILE A 197 9.27 28.72 -1.32
CA ILE A 197 10.49 28.02 -1.72
C ILE A 197 10.50 26.66 -1.07
N SER A 198 10.67 25.62 -1.86
CA SER A 198 10.76 24.25 -1.35
C SER A 198 11.91 23.47 -1.99
N GLY A 199 12.41 22.50 -1.24
CA GLY A 199 13.42 21.57 -1.69
C GLY A 199 13.31 20.22 -1.03
N SER A 200 13.74 19.17 -1.73
CA SER A 200 13.75 17.82 -1.19
C SER A 200 15.02 17.06 -1.59
N LEU A 201 15.43 16.15 -0.71
CA LEU A 201 16.49 15.19 -0.98
C LEU A 201 15.95 13.80 -0.63
N GLY A 202 16.26 12.82 -1.46
CA GLY A 202 15.86 11.42 -1.23
C GLY A 202 17.02 10.46 -1.51
N PHE A 203 17.13 9.46 -0.65
CA PHE A 203 18.00 8.30 -0.86
C PHE A 203 17.13 7.08 -1.13
N HIS A 204 17.44 6.36 -2.19
CA HIS A 204 16.73 5.15 -2.59
C HIS A 204 17.73 4.03 -2.87
N SER A 205 17.48 2.83 -2.32
CA SER A 205 18.31 1.65 -2.53
C SER A 205 17.43 0.42 -2.74
N ASN A 206 17.81 -0.40 -3.70
CA ASN A 206 17.21 -1.71 -3.95
C ASN A 206 18.29 -2.79 -3.81
N LYS A 207 17.96 -3.85 -3.11
CA LYS A 207 18.84 -5.01 -2.93
C LYS A 207 18.04 -6.29 -3.13
N VAL A 208 18.53 -7.19 -3.95
CA VAL A 208 18.05 -8.57 -4.04
C VAL A 208 18.61 -9.34 -2.85
N GLU A 209 17.75 -9.96 -2.05
CA GLU A 209 18.15 -10.74 -0.85
C GLU A 209 18.11 -12.25 -1.09
N SER A 210 17.39 -12.73 -2.12
CA SER A 210 17.42 -14.14 -2.48
C SER A 210 18.71 -14.46 -3.23
N GLU A 211 19.43 -15.45 -2.74
CA GLU A 211 20.46 -16.12 -3.54
C GLU A 211 19.74 -17.01 -4.57
N PHE A 212 20.02 -16.77 -5.84
CA PHE A 212 19.64 -17.71 -6.89
C PHE A 212 20.57 -18.92 -6.75
N GLY A 213 20.00 -19.99 -6.18
CA GLY A 213 20.69 -21.28 -6.18
C GLY A 213 20.68 -21.93 -7.56
#